data_b076de26761f437625a69ec17d7eeef5
#
_entry.id   b076de26761f437625a69ec17d7eeef5
#
_cell.length_a   1.000
_cell.length_b   1.000
_cell.length_c   1.000
_cell.angle_alpha   90.00
_cell.angle_beta   90.00
_cell.angle_gamma   90.00
#
_symmetry.space_group_name_H-M   'P 1'
#
loop_
_entity.id
_entity.type
_entity.pdbx_description
1 polymer ?
#
loop_
_entity_poly.entity_id
_entity_poly.type
_entity_poly.pdbx_seq_one_letter_code
_entity_poly.pdbx_strand_id
1 'polypeptide(L)'
;MPLLPGLFLLMMFSHQTSFAALSSWVQGNVFVQGEAFELIVEAEEDGDLQIPEMDGLKILSRSTQSQTSIINGSISKAHRWIFSILPNQAGVLRIPPFQLGNEQTEEIQLEIADRKSHQMALPIEISSRTEPQEVYPQQQLVLEIRLERGIPVENESLTPPDLLNIPVKLLDQQNEQQVRNGRRLNVTTLRYAIFPQESGTLEIPALTYQGEAILASKGQSLFQGLNRHLGAKTQRVVLQTTSQQVRVIPVPRDAQGWWLPVQEMVLQEQWDPNPPVFRVGDSVSRQVRLRATGLLGEQLPEWSMSTPNALKIYSDPAEVKTSNDNQWVTGERSQSFALVPTKPGKIKLPAIEINWWNLQTNQPKVARLPERTIEILPAALAPTQLQPLDKTVTTSTAERLATEEMNSDSWLWQSISAALLALWAGTIGLWFWTSKTQFSKPNNVPKASQEESPKVRQAYRDALDALRSGDALRSRSALMIWLRSWHPSPKTSWTDLCSEFPDAQAILKDLDRYCYGKDSRHWDPSGLLNWLCEIPANPRIKKRLSTPESERLWWCKSA
;
A
#
# COMPACT_ATOMS: atom_id res chain seq x y z
N MET A 1 -7.98 -46.37 90.62
CA MET A 1 -6.59 -45.95 90.58
C MET A 1 -5.82 -46.73 89.55
N PRO A 2 -5.12 -46.22 88.59
CA PRO A 2 -4.84 -44.89 88.13
C PRO A 2 -5.32 -44.61 86.71
N LEU A 3 -5.31 -43.33 86.38
CA LEU A 3 -5.65 -42.69 85.10
C LEU A 3 -4.67 -43.00 83.95
N LEU A 4 -5.19 -43.25 82.76
CA LEU A 4 -4.45 -43.17 81.47
C LEU A 4 -4.87 -41.91 80.70
N PRO A 5 -3.96 -41.09 80.21
CA PRO A 5 -4.32 -39.99 79.34
C PRO A 5 -4.40 -40.43 77.86
N GLY A 6 -5.55 -40.17 77.24
CA GLY A 6 -5.75 -40.40 75.79
C GLY A 6 -4.97 -39.42 74.92
N LEU A 7 -4.20 -39.96 73.97
CA LEU A 7 -3.47 -39.24 72.95
C LEU A 7 -4.43 -38.88 71.79
N PHE A 8 -4.81 -37.61 71.71
CA PHE A 8 -5.63 -37.09 70.64
C PHE A 8 -4.68 -36.78 69.46
N LEU A 9 -4.65 -37.67 68.46
CA LEU A 9 -3.89 -37.46 67.22
C LEU A 9 -4.66 -36.53 66.28
N LEU A 10 -4.26 -35.25 66.22
CA LEU A 10 -4.82 -34.26 65.34
C LEU A 10 -4.28 -34.49 63.91
N MET A 11 -5.04 -35.18 63.01
CA MET A 11 -4.76 -35.26 61.58
C MET A 11 -5.05 -33.89 60.94
N MET A 12 -4.00 -33.11 60.73
CA MET A 12 -4.06 -31.95 59.81
C MET A 12 -4.20 -32.49 58.42
N PHE A 13 -5.42 -32.43 57.85
CA PHE A 13 -5.62 -32.51 56.42
C PHE A 13 -5.09 -31.20 55.80
N SER A 14 -3.86 -31.23 55.28
CA SER A 14 -3.36 -30.22 54.36
C SER A 14 -4.15 -30.36 53.05
N HIS A 15 -5.12 -29.47 52.86
CA HIS A 15 -5.69 -29.27 51.54
C HIS A 15 -4.59 -28.66 50.65
N GLN A 16 -3.89 -29.50 49.91
CA GLN A 16 -3.11 -29.04 48.77
C GLN A 16 -4.12 -28.63 47.73
N THR A 17 -4.37 -27.34 47.57
CA THR A 17 -4.99 -26.78 46.38
C THR A 17 -4.00 -27.02 45.25
N SER A 18 -4.19 -28.11 44.50
CA SER A 18 -3.53 -28.33 43.21
C SER A 18 -4.09 -27.24 42.30
N PHE A 19 -3.28 -26.23 42.01
CA PHE A 19 -3.57 -25.36 40.88
C PHE A 19 -3.45 -26.21 39.61
N ALA A 20 -4.48 -26.22 38.80
CA ALA A 20 -4.40 -26.88 37.48
C ALA A 20 -3.28 -26.20 36.69
N ALA A 21 -2.28 -26.99 36.32
CA ALA A 21 -1.11 -26.49 35.61
C ALA A 21 -1.47 -25.93 34.21
N LEU A 22 -2.57 -26.40 33.60
CA LEU A 22 -3.12 -25.93 32.34
C LEU A 22 -4.60 -25.57 32.48
N SER A 23 -4.97 -24.33 32.18
CA SER A 23 -6.36 -23.85 32.28
C SER A 23 -6.78 -23.07 31.04
N SER A 24 -8.08 -23.06 30.74
CA SER A 24 -8.66 -22.27 29.66
C SER A 24 -9.95 -21.58 30.08
N TRP A 25 -10.18 -20.38 29.57
CA TRP A 25 -11.42 -19.64 29.77
C TRP A 25 -11.66 -18.67 28.63
N VAL A 26 -12.92 -18.27 28.45
CA VAL A 26 -13.33 -17.27 27.48
C VAL A 26 -13.56 -15.93 28.14
N GLN A 27 -13.22 -14.86 27.44
CA GLN A 27 -13.45 -13.49 27.91
C GLN A 27 -14.77 -12.96 27.33
N GLY A 28 -15.72 -12.69 28.22
CA GLY A 28 -17.06 -12.20 27.91
C GLY A 28 -18.17 -13.02 28.52
N ASN A 29 -19.38 -12.45 28.58
CA ASN A 29 -20.56 -13.11 29.14
C ASN A 29 -21.64 -13.39 28.10
N VAL A 30 -21.51 -12.82 26.90
CA VAL A 30 -22.46 -12.95 25.80
C VAL A 30 -21.65 -13.10 24.51
N PHE A 31 -21.94 -14.14 23.75
CA PHE A 31 -21.29 -14.47 22.51
C PHE A 31 -22.33 -14.42 21.38
N VAL A 32 -22.01 -13.71 20.29
CA VAL A 32 -22.91 -13.48 19.19
C VAL A 32 -22.30 -14.02 17.90
N GLN A 33 -23.10 -14.66 17.07
CA GLN A 33 -22.66 -15.14 15.76
C GLN A 33 -22.03 -13.99 14.92
N GLY A 34 -20.84 -14.22 14.38
CA GLY A 34 -20.13 -13.24 13.58
C GLY A 34 -19.41 -12.13 14.38
N GLU A 35 -19.38 -12.21 15.72
CA GLU A 35 -18.58 -11.34 16.58
C GLU A 35 -17.49 -12.16 17.25
N ALA A 36 -16.22 -11.74 17.10
CA ALA A 36 -15.12 -12.49 17.69
C ALA A 36 -15.01 -12.24 19.20
N PHE A 37 -14.63 -13.29 19.92
CA PHE A 37 -14.31 -13.25 21.35
C PHE A 37 -12.90 -13.78 21.60
N GLU A 38 -12.36 -13.54 22.79
CA GLU A 38 -11.06 -14.03 23.19
C GLU A 38 -11.18 -15.29 24.05
N LEU A 39 -10.44 -16.33 23.63
CA LEU A 39 -10.19 -17.53 24.41
C LEU A 39 -8.74 -17.47 24.90
N ILE A 40 -8.56 -17.64 26.19
CA ILE A 40 -7.25 -17.62 26.85
C ILE A 40 -6.95 -19.01 27.39
N VAL A 41 -5.77 -19.51 27.04
CA VAL A 41 -5.20 -20.73 27.61
C VAL A 41 -3.96 -20.32 28.40
N GLU A 42 -3.85 -20.74 29.66
CA GLU A 42 -2.73 -20.38 30.53
C GLU A 42 -2.08 -21.64 31.11
N ALA A 43 -0.74 -21.67 31.10
CA ALA A 43 0.08 -22.71 31.72
C ALA A 43 1.25 -22.10 32.48
N GLU A 44 1.80 -22.85 33.43
CA GLU A 44 3.03 -22.47 34.16
C GLU A 44 4.29 -22.78 33.36
N GLU A 45 4.24 -23.77 32.48
CA GLU A 45 5.36 -24.19 31.61
C GLU A 45 5.15 -23.72 30.18
N ASP A 46 6.27 -23.43 29.49
CA ASP A 46 6.27 -23.15 28.06
C ASP A 46 6.31 -24.47 27.29
N GLY A 47 5.56 -24.54 26.18
CA GLY A 47 5.52 -25.74 25.37
C GLY A 47 4.70 -25.58 24.10
N ASP A 48 4.67 -26.63 23.31
CA ASP A 48 3.88 -26.67 22.07
C ASP A 48 2.43 -27.05 22.39
N LEU A 49 1.57 -26.00 22.46
CA LEU A 49 0.14 -26.15 22.71
C LEU A 49 -0.54 -26.75 21.47
N GLN A 50 -1.10 -27.95 21.61
CA GLN A 50 -1.91 -28.58 20.58
C GLN A 50 -3.30 -27.94 20.54
N ILE A 51 -3.67 -27.43 19.36
CA ILE A 51 -4.95 -26.73 19.15
C ILE A 51 -5.93 -27.73 18.56
N PRO A 52 -7.08 -28.02 19.24
CA PRO A 52 -8.08 -28.93 18.71
C PRO A 52 -8.86 -28.32 17.52
N GLU A 53 -9.41 -29.15 16.67
CA GLU A 53 -10.44 -28.72 15.71
C GLU A 53 -11.71 -28.32 16.44
N MET A 54 -12.27 -27.16 16.07
CA MET A 54 -13.43 -26.56 16.71
C MET A 54 -14.54 -26.35 15.66
N ASP A 55 -15.57 -27.20 15.71
CA ASP A 55 -16.72 -27.10 14.79
C ASP A 55 -17.50 -25.80 15.01
N GLY A 56 -17.74 -25.04 13.93
CA GLY A 56 -18.49 -23.78 13.98
C GLY A 56 -17.73 -22.59 14.56
N LEU A 57 -16.47 -22.76 14.94
CA LEU A 57 -15.59 -21.75 15.52
C LEU A 57 -14.33 -21.59 14.64
N LYS A 58 -14.04 -20.38 14.19
CA LYS A 58 -12.86 -20.08 13.37
C LYS A 58 -11.84 -19.29 14.17
N ILE A 59 -10.61 -19.76 14.23
CA ILE A 59 -9.49 -19.01 14.80
C ILE A 59 -9.05 -17.93 13.81
N LEU A 60 -9.13 -16.66 14.20
CA LEU A 60 -8.71 -15.51 13.40
C LEU A 60 -7.25 -15.13 13.66
N SER A 61 -6.81 -15.19 14.91
CA SER A 61 -5.45 -14.86 15.29
C SER A 61 -5.04 -15.59 16.57
N ARG A 62 -3.73 -15.81 16.74
CA ARG A 62 -3.09 -16.33 17.93
C ARG A 62 -2.01 -15.36 18.37
N SER A 63 -1.96 -15.05 19.66
CA SER A 63 -0.85 -14.32 20.29
C SER A 63 -0.41 -15.06 21.56
N THR A 64 0.87 -14.90 21.91
CA THR A 64 1.44 -15.53 23.11
C THR A 64 2.02 -14.44 23.99
N GLN A 65 1.75 -14.53 25.29
CA GLN A 65 2.31 -13.66 26.32
C GLN A 65 2.98 -14.52 27.38
N SER A 66 4.17 -14.11 27.82
CA SER A 66 4.86 -14.73 28.93
C SER A 66 5.02 -13.70 30.05
N GLN A 67 4.57 -14.03 31.24
CA GLN A 67 4.66 -13.17 32.42
C GLN A 67 5.45 -13.89 33.52
N THR A 68 6.47 -13.22 34.04
CA THR A 68 7.20 -13.70 35.21
C THR A 68 6.89 -12.76 36.40
N SER A 69 6.40 -13.31 37.50
CA SER A 69 6.12 -12.58 38.73
C SER A 69 7.05 -13.07 39.84
N ILE A 70 7.62 -12.15 40.60
CA ILE A 70 8.44 -12.46 41.77
C ILE A 70 7.77 -11.84 42.99
N ILE A 71 7.20 -12.69 43.84
CA ILE A 71 6.53 -12.27 45.07
C ILE A 71 7.19 -12.98 46.25
N ASN A 72 7.73 -12.22 47.20
CA ASN A 72 8.39 -12.73 48.41
C ASN A 72 9.49 -13.79 48.14
N GLY A 73 10.23 -13.64 47.00
CA GLY A 73 11.29 -14.58 46.63
C GLY A 73 10.82 -15.83 45.89
N SER A 74 9.52 -16.04 45.75
CA SER A 74 8.94 -17.10 44.91
C SER A 74 8.76 -16.56 43.47
N ILE A 75 9.28 -17.30 42.49
CA ILE A 75 9.16 -16.99 41.06
C ILE A 75 8.00 -17.81 40.51
N SER A 76 6.95 -17.16 40.02
CA SER A 76 5.91 -17.80 39.22
C SER A 76 6.01 -17.33 37.78
N LYS A 77 5.90 -18.26 36.83
CA LYS A 77 5.82 -18.01 35.40
C LYS A 77 4.44 -18.37 34.90
N ALA A 78 3.88 -17.56 34.04
CA ALA A 78 2.63 -17.86 33.36
C ALA A 78 2.81 -17.62 31.87
N HIS A 79 2.53 -18.64 31.07
CA HIS A 79 2.47 -18.59 29.64
C HIS A 79 1.01 -18.54 29.22
N ARG A 80 0.61 -17.52 28.45
CA ARG A 80 -0.75 -17.34 27.97
C ARG A 80 -0.78 -17.37 26.46
N TRP A 81 -1.63 -18.21 25.91
CA TRP A 81 -2.03 -18.20 24.51
C TRP A 81 -3.40 -17.56 24.41
N ILE A 82 -3.49 -16.48 23.64
CA ILE A 82 -4.73 -15.72 23.44
C ILE A 82 -5.17 -15.96 22.00
N PHE A 83 -6.34 -16.58 21.84
CA PHE A 83 -6.95 -16.86 20.55
C PHE A 83 -8.13 -15.92 20.32
N SER A 84 -8.16 -15.24 19.18
CA SER A 84 -9.37 -14.55 18.73
C SER A 84 -10.21 -15.54 17.92
N ILE A 85 -11.40 -15.85 18.40
CA ILE A 85 -12.28 -16.89 17.83
C ILE A 85 -13.55 -16.24 17.30
N LEU A 86 -13.93 -16.60 16.07
CA LEU A 86 -15.15 -16.15 15.40
C LEU A 86 -16.15 -17.30 15.34
N PRO A 87 -17.34 -17.20 15.99
CA PRO A 87 -18.41 -18.17 15.80
C PRO A 87 -19.11 -17.96 14.46
N ASN A 88 -19.12 -19.00 13.62
CA ASN A 88 -19.74 -18.96 12.29
C ASN A 88 -21.25 -19.29 12.31
N GLN A 89 -21.74 -19.91 13.39
CA GLN A 89 -23.12 -20.33 13.56
C GLN A 89 -23.64 -20.03 14.96
N ALA A 90 -24.95 -19.85 15.10
CA ALA A 90 -25.63 -19.68 16.37
C ALA A 90 -25.95 -21.04 16.99
N GLY A 91 -26.16 -21.08 18.30
CA GLY A 91 -26.49 -22.29 19.07
C GLY A 91 -25.41 -22.64 20.08
N VAL A 92 -25.47 -23.86 20.60
CA VAL A 92 -24.48 -24.35 21.57
C VAL A 92 -23.27 -24.90 20.83
N LEU A 93 -22.15 -24.22 20.94
CA LEU A 93 -20.86 -24.64 20.39
C LEU A 93 -19.94 -25.12 21.50
N ARG A 94 -19.02 -26.03 21.16
CA ARG A 94 -18.07 -26.62 22.11
C ARG A 94 -16.64 -26.31 21.68
N ILE A 95 -15.84 -25.95 22.67
CA ILE A 95 -14.39 -25.83 22.54
C ILE A 95 -13.79 -27.07 23.17
N PRO A 96 -13.21 -27.99 22.40
CA PRO A 96 -12.59 -29.19 22.94
C PRO A 96 -11.35 -28.87 23.79
N PRO A 97 -10.88 -29.82 24.63
CA PRO A 97 -9.68 -29.64 25.43
C PRO A 97 -8.44 -29.31 24.61
N PHE A 98 -7.67 -28.31 25.05
CA PHE A 98 -6.32 -28.06 24.57
C PHE A 98 -5.34 -28.98 25.29
N GLN A 99 -4.27 -29.41 24.61
CA GLN A 99 -3.26 -30.29 25.21
C GLN A 99 -1.89 -29.60 25.21
N LEU A 100 -1.20 -29.70 26.35
CA LEU A 100 0.17 -29.26 26.53
C LEU A 100 0.95 -30.42 27.20
N GLY A 101 1.73 -31.15 26.40
CA GLY A 101 2.38 -32.38 26.89
C GLY A 101 1.37 -33.42 27.37
N ASN A 102 1.35 -33.72 28.67
CA ASN A 102 0.42 -34.67 29.28
C ASN A 102 -0.79 -34.01 29.94
N GLU A 103 -0.86 -32.70 29.96
CA GLU A 103 -1.94 -31.92 30.54
C GLU A 103 -2.97 -31.51 29.49
N GLN A 104 -4.23 -31.38 29.90
CA GLN A 104 -5.31 -30.93 29.05
C GLN A 104 -6.27 -30.02 29.81
N THR A 105 -6.86 -29.05 29.09
CA THR A 105 -7.90 -28.18 29.63
C THR A 105 -9.25 -28.91 29.71
N GLU A 106 -10.19 -28.33 30.42
CA GLU A 106 -11.58 -28.76 30.38
C GLU A 106 -12.26 -28.30 29.08
N GLU A 107 -13.29 -29.05 28.64
CA GLU A 107 -14.19 -28.66 27.54
C GLU A 107 -15.00 -27.43 27.95
N ILE A 108 -15.10 -26.43 27.07
CA ILE A 108 -15.91 -25.22 27.30
C ILE A 108 -17.13 -25.27 26.38
N GLN A 109 -18.33 -25.18 26.96
CA GLN A 109 -19.57 -25.02 26.19
C GLN A 109 -19.98 -23.55 26.15
N LEU A 110 -20.30 -23.05 24.94
CA LEU A 110 -20.69 -21.67 24.72
C LEU A 110 -22.07 -21.62 24.06
N GLU A 111 -22.93 -20.77 24.53
CA GLU A 111 -24.18 -20.43 23.88
C GLU A 111 -23.97 -19.20 23.00
N ILE A 112 -24.03 -19.39 21.68
CA ILE A 112 -23.85 -18.34 20.70
C ILE A 112 -25.22 -17.84 20.25
N ALA A 113 -25.52 -16.59 20.54
CA ALA A 113 -26.77 -15.95 20.15
C ALA A 113 -26.78 -15.65 18.64
N ASP A 114 -27.96 -15.77 18.01
CA ASP A 114 -28.15 -15.30 16.65
C ASP A 114 -28.04 -13.78 16.61
N ARG A 115 -27.21 -13.27 15.71
CA ARG A 115 -26.98 -11.83 15.54
C ARG A 115 -28.24 -11.02 15.27
N LYS A 116 -29.19 -11.59 14.51
CA LYS A 116 -30.45 -10.91 14.15
C LYS A 116 -31.41 -10.77 15.32
N SER A 117 -31.36 -11.69 16.27
CA SER A 117 -32.26 -11.73 17.44
C SER A 117 -31.65 -11.03 18.66
N HIS A 118 -30.36 -10.74 18.66
CA HIS A 118 -29.65 -10.20 19.84
C HIS A 118 -29.67 -8.66 19.84
N GLN A 119 -30.46 -8.07 20.73
CA GLN A 119 -30.61 -6.60 20.88
C GLN A 119 -29.33 -5.89 21.39
N MET A 120 -28.33 -6.65 21.86
CA MET A 120 -27.07 -6.10 22.41
C MET A 120 -25.91 -6.13 21.40
N ALA A 121 -26.12 -6.55 20.15
CA ALA A 121 -25.09 -6.46 19.12
C ALA A 121 -24.64 -5.01 18.95
N LEU A 122 -23.32 -4.80 18.84
CA LEU A 122 -22.79 -3.47 18.56
C LEU A 122 -23.36 -2.97 17.23
N PRO A 123 -23.73 -1.68 17.14
CA PRO A 123 -24.29 -1.12 15.91
C PRO A 123 -23.18 -0.90 14.86
N ILE A 124 -22.50 -1.98 14.50
CA ILE A 124 -21.46 -2.03 13.49
C ILE A 124 -21.81 -3.16 12.54
N GLU A 125 -21.89 -2.86 11.24
CA GLU A 125 -22.23 -3.82 10.21
C GLU A 125 -21.28 -3.69 9.02
N ILE A 126 -20.87 -4.84 8.46
CA ILE A 126 -20.11 -4.89 7.22
C ILE A 126 -20.85 -5.78 6.23
N SER A 127 -20.93 -5.33 5.01
CA SER A 127 -21.52 -6.09 3.90
C SER A 127 -20.66 -5.94 2.65
N SER A 128 -20.78 -6.92 1.74
CA SER A 128 -20.15 -6.86 0.42
C SER A 128 -21.12 -7.29 -0.66
N ARG A 129 -20.96 -6.72 -1.84
CA ARG A 129 -21.68 -7.13 -3.05
C ARG A 129 -20.80 -7.00 -4.26
N THR A 130 -21.07 -7.80 -5.27
CA THR A 130 -20.41 -7.76 -6.57
C THR A 130 -21.38 -7.39 -7.67
N GLU A 131 -20.92 -6.60 -8.62
CA GLU A 131 -21.71 -6.20 -9.79
C GLU A 131 -20.80 -6.05 -11.01
N PRO A 132 -21.17 -6.67 -12.17
CA PRO A 132 -22.29 -7.57 -12.38
C PRO A 132 -22.03 -8.98 -11.82
N GLN A 133 -23.06 -9.83 -11.74
CA GLN A 133 -22.95 -11.23 -11.27
C GLN A 133 -22.37 -12.19 -12.33
N GLU A 134 -22.42 -11.80 -13.60
CA GLU A 134 -21.80 -12.51 -14.72
C GLU A 134 -20.88 -11.57 -15.48
N VAL A 135 -19.65 -12.00 -15.73
CA VAL A 135 -18.63 -11.24 -16.44
C VAL A 135 -17.87 -12.13 -17.42
N TYR A 136 -17.20 -11.51 -18.37
CA TYR A 136 -16.22 -12.19 -19.21
C TYR A 136 -14.82 -12.15 -18.56
N PRO A 137 -13.88 -13.03 -18.98
CA PRO A 137 -12.48 -12.87 -18.63
C PRO A 137 -11.98 -11.47 -18.99
N GLN A 138 -11.12 -10.89 -18.16
CA GLN A 138 -10.57 -9.53 -18.28
C GLN A 138 -11.58 -8.37 -18.14
N GLN A 139 -12.87 -8.64 -18.10
CA GLN A 139 -13.88 -7.60 -17.86
C GLN A 139 -13.82 -7.10 -16.42
N GLN A 140 -13.96 -5.78 -16.24
CA GLN A 140 -14.07 -5.17 -14.92
C GLN A 140 -15.33 -5.67 -14.19
N LEU A 141 -15.11 -6.24 -13.01
CA LEU A 141 -16.10 -6.56 -11.98
C LEU A 141 -15.90 -5.57 -10.83
N VAL A 142 -16.97 -5.05 -10.25
CA VAL A 142 -16.88 -4.18 -9.06
C VAL A 142 -17.29 -4.96 -7.82
N LEU A 143 -16.38 -4.99 -6.82
CA LEU A 143 -16.69 -5.40 -5.46
C LEU A 143 -16.90 -4.14 -4.62
N GLU A 144 -18.11 -3.96 -4.11
CA GLU A 144 -18.45 -2.91 -3.17
C GLU A 144 -18.49 -3.47 -1.75
N ILE A 145 -17.77 -2.82 -0.84
CA ILE A 145 -17.76 -3.13 0.60
C ILE A 145 -18.36 -1.94 1.32
N ARG A 146 -19.37 -2.20 2.14
CA ARG A 146 -20.06 -1.17 2.92
C ARG A 146 -19.90 -1.47 4.41
N LEU A 147 -19.28 -0.54 5.13
CA LEU A 147 -19.06 -0.59 6.57
C LEU A 147 -19.90 0.51 7.23
N GLU A 148 -20.86 0.12 8.07
CA GLU A 148 -21.73 1.03 8.83
C GLU A 148 -21.34 0.98 10.32
N ARG A 149 -21.14 2.15 10.93
CA ARG A 149 -20.71 2.28 12.33
C ARG A 149 -21.62 3.27 13.04
N GLY A 150 -22.38 2.80 14.02
CA GLY A 150 -23.25 3.61 14.88
C GLY A 150 -22.59 4.04 16.19
N ILE A 151 -21.34 3.65 16.44
CA ILE A 151 -20.50 4.05 17.56
C ILE A 151 -19.08 4.35 17.06
N PRO A 152 -18.29 5.14 17.80
CA PRO A 152 -16.89 5.36 17.47
C PRO A 152 -16.08 4.06 17.55
N VAL A 153 -15.19 3.84 16.60
CA VAL A 153 -14.24 2.73 16.55
C VAL A 153 -12.85 3.30 16.33
N GLU A 154 -11.88 2.78 17.05
CA GLU A 154 -10.45 3.12 16.91
C GLU A 154 -9.68 1.90 16.38
N ASN A 155 -8.46 2.14 15.90
CA ASN A 155 -7.55 1.10 15.39
C ASN A 155 -8.20 0.21 14.31
N GLU A 156 -9.01 0.83 13.43
CA GLU A 156 -9.74 0.14 12.39
C GLU A 156 -8.81 -0.41 11.30
N SER A 157 -9.07 -1.64 10.89
CA SER A 157 -8.40 -2.29 9.76
C SER A 157 -9.40 -3.15 8.99
N LEU A 158 -9.40 -3.02 7.68
CA LEU A 158 -10.12 -3.90 6.76
C LEU A 158 -9.09 -4.57 5.86
N THR A 159 -9.11 -5.91 5.83
CA THR A 159 -8.27 -6.67 4.91
C THR A 159 -8.71 -6.38 3.48
N PRO A 160 -7.85 -5.86 2.59
CA PRO A 160 -8.19 -5.66 1.19
C PRO A 160 -8.43 -7.01 0.50
N PRO A 161 -9.23 -7.06 -0.58
CA PRO A 161 -9.37 -8.27 -1.36
C PRO A 161 -8.02 -8.65 -1.99
N ASP A 162 -7.53 -9.84 -1.64
CA ASP A 162 -6.32 -10.44 -2.20
C ASP A 162 -6.73 -11.72 -2.96
N LEU A 163 -6.63 -11.67 -4.28
CA LEU A 163 -7.01 -12.75 -5.17
C LEU A 163 -5.79 -13.18 -5.97
N LEU A 164 -5.39 -14.42 -5.78
CA LEU A 164 -4.19 -14.96 -6.41
C LEU A 164 -4.25 -14.80 -7.95
N ASN A 165 -3.25 -14.12 -8.54
CA ASN A 165 -3.12 -13.88 -9.98
C ASN A 165 -4.26 -13.09 -10.63
N ILE A 166 -5.12 -12.44 -9.86
CA ILE A 166 -6.20 -11.60 -10.38
C ILE A 166 -5.93 -10.14 -10.03
N PRO A 167 -5.81 -9.25 -11.01
CA PRO A 167 -5.62 -7.84 -10.74
C PRO A 167 -6.78 -7.24 -9.96
N VAL A 168 -6.48 -6.54 -8.86
CA VAL A 168 -7.44 -5.83 -8.03
C VAL A 168 -6.98 -4.38 -7.89
N LYS A 169 -7.89 -3.42 -8.09
CA LYS A 169 -7.60 -2.00 -7.98
C LYS A 169 -8.67 -1.28 -7.19
N LEU A 170 -8.29 -0.47 -6.21
CA LEU A 170 -9.22 0.42 -5.52
C LEU A 170 -9.71 1.50 -6.49
N LEU A 171 -11.02 1.59 -6.69
CA LEU A 171 -11.69 2.60 -7.51
C LEU A 171 -12.01 3.85 -6.70
N ASP A 172 -12.64 3.64 -5.54
CA ASP A 172 -13.19 4.75 -4.75
C ASP A 172 -13.30 4.37 -3.27
N GLN A 173 -13.20 5.38 -2.41
CA GLN A 173 -13.51 5.28 -1.00
C GLN A 173 -14.31 6.52 -0.59
N GLN A 174 -15.55 6.29 -0.18
CA GLN A 174 -16.46 7.33 0.28
C GLN A 174 -16.74 7.18 1.77
N ASN A 175 -16.80 8.30 2.49
CA ASN A 175 -17.20 8.35 3.88
C ASN A 175 -18.37 9.31 4.01
N GLU A 176 -19.51 8.79 4.48
CA GLU A 176 -20.74 9.54 4.63
C GLU A 176 -21.30 9.42 6.04
N GLN A 177 -22.03 10.44 6.48
CA GLN A 177 -22.86 10.34 7.67
C GLN A 177 -24.32 10.20 7.26
N GLN A 178 -24.93 9.11 7.69
CA GLN A 178 -26.36 8.85 7.44
C GLN A 178 -27.11 8.83 8.76
N VAL A 179 -28.38 9.22 8.74
CA VAL A 179 -29.29 9.09 9.89
C VAL A 179 -30.32 8.03 9.57
N ARG A 180 -30.29 6.91 10.31
CA ARG A 180 -31.25 5.82 10.17
C ARG A 180 -31.90 5.54 11.53
N ASN A 181 -33.24 5.55 11.58
CA ASN A 181 -33.99 5.33 12.81
C ASN A 181 -33.58 6.25 13.97
N GLY A 182 -33.26 7.53 13.68
CA GLY A 182 -32.83 8.52 14.67
C GLY A 182 -31.38 8.34 15.17
N ARG A 183 -30.64 7.37 14.65
CA ARG A 183 -29.21 7.16 14.96
C ARG A 183 -28.32 7.66 13.83
N ARG A 184 -27.23 8.33 14.19
CA ARG A 184 -26.19 8.69 13.24
C ARG A 184 -25.29 7.49 12.99
N LEU A 185 -25.09 7.18 11.71
CA LEU A 185 -24.20 6.12 11.24
C LEU A 185 -23.09 6.76 10.41
N ASN A 186 -21.86 6.38 10.69
CA ASN A 186 -20.73 6.65 9.81
C ASN A 186 -20.63 5.47 8.83
N VAL A 187 -20.84 5.74 7.56
CA VAL A 187 -20.82 4.76 6.48
C VAL A 187 -19.57 4.96 5.66
N THR A 188 -18.75 3.93 5.56
CA THR A 188 -17.61 3.87 4.64
C THR A 188 -17.93 2.89 3.53
N THR A 189 -17.89 3.36 2.29
CA THR A 189 -18.06 2.53 1.10
C THR A 189 -16.72 2.46 0.35
N LEU A 190 -16.20 1.25 0.15
CA LEU A 190 -15.02 0.99 -0.67
C LEU A 190 -15.44 0.22 -1.92
N ARG A 191 -14.91 0.63 -3.06
CA ARG A 191 -15.18 -0.02 -4.35
C ARG A 191 -13.88 -0.48 -4.98
N TYR A 192 -13.80 -1.76 -5.31
CA TYR A 192 -12.66 -2.37 -5.96
C TYR A 192 -13.03 -2.87 -7.34
N ALA A 193 -12.20 -2.57 -8.34
CA ALA A 193 -12.26 -3.23 -9.64
C ALA A 193 -11.44 -4.53 -9.57
N ILE A 194 -12.03 -5.62 -10.03
CA ILE A 194 -11.44 -6.96 -10.10
C ILE A 194 -11.51 -7.40 -11.56
N PHE A 195 -10.43 -8.00 -12.08
CA PHE A 195 -10.32 -8.43 -13.48
C PHE A 195 -10.07 -9.93 -13.55
N PRO A 196 -11.11 -10.78 -13.56
CA PRO A 196 -10.96 -12.23 -13.69
C PRO A 196 -10.17 -12.60 -14.94
N GLN A 197 -9.29 -13.59 -14.87
CA GLN A 197 -8.42 -13.94 -16.01
C GLN A 197 -8.94 -15.16 -16.78
N GLU A 198 -9.68 -16.05 -16.11
CA GLU A 198 -10.15 -17.32 -16.65
C GLU A 198 -11.67 -17.46 -16.51
N SER A 199 -12.29 -18.23 -17.39
CA SER A 199 -13.72 -18.57 -17.30
C SER A 199 -13.96 -19.65 -16.23
N GLY A 200 -15.11 -19.57 -15.55
CA GLY A 200 -15.48 -20.48 -14.47
C GLY A 200 -16.20 -19.76 -13.34
N THR A 201 -16.10 -20.25 -12.13
CA THR A 201 -16.63 -19.60 -10.94
C THR A 201 -15.49 -18.90 -10.20
N LEU A 202 -15.56 -17.58 -10.11
CA LEU A 202 -14.66 -16.80 -9.28
C LEU A 202 -15.25 -16.72 -7.87
N GLU A 203 -14.51 -17.21 -6.89
CA GLU A 203 -14.84 -17.06 -5.48
C GLU A 203 -14.02 -15.90 -4.88
N ILE A 204 -14.71 -14.89 -4.35
CA ILE A 204 -14.13 -13.80 -3.60
C ILE A 204 -14.31 -14.13 -2.12
N PRO A 205 -13.24 -14.38 -1.36
CA PRO A 205 -13.32 -14.80 0.03
C PRO A 205 -13.93 -13.71 0.92
N ALA A 206 -14.43 -14.14 2.08
CA ALA A 206 -14.88 -13.21 3.10
C ALA A 206 -13.74 -12.29 3.56
N LEU A 207 -13.99 -10.98 3.58
CA LEU A 207 -13.04 -9.96 4.02
C LEU A 207 -13.25 -9.68 5.50
N THR A 208 -12.14 -9.53 6.23
CA THR A 208 -12.16 -9.33 7.66
C THR A 208 -11.98 -7.85 8.01
N TYR A 209 -12.91 -7.31 8.77
CA TYR A 209 -12.82 -6.00 9.43
C TYR A 209 -12.53 -6.21 10.91
N GLN A 210 -11.63 -5.42 11.48
CA GLN A 210 -11.33 -5.40 12.90
C GLN A 210 -11.16 -3.97 13.40
N GLY A 211 -11.47 -3.75 14.68
CA GLY A 211 -11.32 -2.47 15.34
C GLY A 211 -11.65 -2.54 16.83
N GLU A 212 -11.52 -1.43 17.53
CA GLU A 212 -11.83 -1.28 18.96
C GLU A 212 -13.00 -0.32 19.12
N ALA A 213 -14.18 -0.85 19.41
CA ALA A 213 -15.40 -0.07 19.66
C ALA A 213 -15.34 0.63 21.01
N ILE A 214 -15.59 1.94 21.04
CA ILE A 214 -15.64 2.71 22.27
C ILE A 214 -17.04 2.65 22.87
N LEU A 215 -17.19 1.95 23.99
CA LEU A 215 -18.45 1.85 24.72
C LEU A 215 -18.63 3.08 25.60
N ALA A 216 -19.75 3.79 25.43
CA ALA A 216 -20.09 4.91 26.30
C ALA A 216 -20.28 4.41 27.74
N SER A 217 -19.46 4.86 28.68
CA SER A 217 -19.68 4.63 30.11
C SER A 217 -21.00 5.30 30.53
N LYS A 218 -21.96 4.53 31.06
CA LYS A 218 -23.20 5.04 31.70
C LYS A 218 -22.88 5.70 33.04
N GLY A 219 -22.06 6.76 33.06
CA GLY A 219 -21.76 7.54 34.26
C GLY A 219 -21.64 9.01 33.90
N GLN A 220 -22.59 9.84 34.32
CA GLN A 220 -22.46 11.28 34.30
C GLN A 220 -21.33 11.68 35.25
N SER A 221 -20.11 11.80 34.77
CA SER A 221 -19.01 12.43 35.49
C SER A 221 -18.91 13.89 35.03
N LEU A 222 -19.04 14.81 35.98
CA LEU A 222 -18.87 16.26 35.80
C LEU A 222 -17.43 16.64 35.32
N PHE A 223 -16.52 15.67 35.16
CA PHE A 223 -15.14 15.85 34.70
C PHE A 223 -14.90 15.24 33.31
N GLN A 224 -15.83 15.39 32.39
CA GLN A 224 -15.77 14.82 31.02
C GLN A 224 -14.59 15.33 30.17
N GLY A 225 -13.86 16.37 30.61
CA GLY A 225 -12.73 16.94 29.87
C GLY A 225 -11.37 16.28 30.07
N LEU A 226 -11.14 15.65 31.22
CA LEU A 226 -9.82 15.10 31.61
C LEU A 226 -9.69 13.58 31.42
N ASN A 227 -10.79 12.84 31.34
CA ASN A 227 -10.79 11.37 31.35
C ASN A 227 -11.01 10.70 29.99
N ARG A 228 -10.84 11.41 28.89
CA ARG A 228 -10.98 10.80 27.54
C ARG A 228 -9.95 9.70 27.24
N HIS A 229 -8.84 9.67 27.98
CA HIS A 229 -7.77 8.67 27.79
C HIS A 229 -7.59 7.69 28.97
N LEU A 230 -8.37 7.83 30.04
CA LEU A 230 -8.21 7.02 31.24
C LEU A 230 -9.54 6.37 31.67
N GLY A 231 -10.09 5.46 30.83
CA GLY A 231 -11.21 4.64 31.27
C GLY A 231 -12.38 4.43 30.33
N ALA A 232 -12.27 4.77 29.04
CA ALA A 232 -13.26 4.30 28.08
C ALA A 232 -13.13 2.78 27.95
N LYS A 233 -14.22 2.05 28.25
CA LYS A 233 -14.28 0.62 28.03
C LYS A 233 -14.26 0.40 26.51
N THR A 234 -13.19 -0.16 25.97
CA THR A 234 -13.13 -0.58 24.58
C THR A 234 -13.52 -2.05 24.46
N GLN A 235 -14.16 -2.39 23.36
CA GLN A 235 -14.47 -3.77 23.01
C GLN A 235 -13.89 -4.06 21.62
N ARG A 236 -13.08 -5.09 21.50
CA ARG A 236 -12.57 -5.54 20.21
C ARG A 236 -13.71 -6.08 19.35
N VAL A 237 -13.77 -5.61 18.11
CA VAL A 237 -14.76 -6.00 17.10
C VAL A 237 -14.02 -6.65 15.95
N VAL A 238 -14.47 -7.85 15.56
CA VAL A 238 -14.00 -8.51 14.34
C VAL A 238 -15.24 -9.00 13.61
N LEU A 239 -15.41 -8.50 12.39
CA LEU A 239 -16.55 -8.83 11.52
C LEU A 239 -16.02 -9.35 10.18
N GLN A 240 -16.80 -10.19 9.52
CA GLN A 240 -16.49 -10.68 8.18
C GLN A 240 -17.64 -10.40 7.23
N THR A 241 -17.31 -10.11 5.97
CA THR A 241 -18.29 -10.10 4.89
C THR A 241 -18.66 -11.53 4.53
N THR A 242 -19.76 -11.71 3.81
CA THR A 242 -20.04 -13.00 3.15
C THR A 242 -19.11 -13.17 1.95
N SER A 243 -18.65 -14.40 1.68
CA SER A 243 -17.98 -14.73 0.43
C SER A 243 -18.92 -14.47 -0.75
N GLN A 244 -18.36 -14.03 -1.88
CA GLN A 244 -19.10 -13.74 -3.10
C GLN A 244 -18.69 -14.73 -4.19
N GLN A 245 -19.65 -15.22 -4.95
CA GLN A 245 -19.39 -16.05 -6.12
C GLN A 245 -19.87 -15.32 -7.37
N VAL A 246 -18.98 -15.21 -8.35
CA VAL A 246 -19.24 -14.55 -9.63
C VAL A 246 -19.00 -15.54 -10.75
N ARG A 247 -19.90 -15.58 -11.70
CA ARG A 247 -19.77 -16.42 -12.88
C ARG A 247 -18.97 -15.72 -13.96
N VAL A 248 -17.83 -16.31 -14.33
CA VAL A 248 -17.02 -15.84 -15.45
C VAL A 248 -17.35 -16.69 -16.66
N ILE A 249 -18.13 -16.12 -17.59
CA ILE A 249 -18.59 -16.82 -18.79
C ILE A 249 -17.49 -16.86 -19.85
N PRO A 250 -17.43 -17.93 -20.67
CA PRO A 250 -16.38 -18.05 -21.68
C PRO A 250 -16.48 -16.96 -22.74
N VAL A 251 -15.32 -16.63 -23.34
CA VAL A 251 -15.23 -15.71 -24.48
C VAL A 251 -16.14 -16.19 -25.61
N PRO A 252 -16.96 -15.30 -26.21
CA PRO A 252 -17.83 -15.66 -27.33
C PRO A 252 -17.04 -16.17 -28.54
N ARG A 253 -17.59 -17.10 -29.30
CA ARG A 253 -16.92 -17.75 -30.46
C ARG A 253 -16.71 -16.81 -31.64
N ASP A 254 -17.47 -15.74 -31.72
CA ASP A 254 -17.41 -14.68 -32.73
C ASP A 254 -16.41 -13.55 -32.38
N ALA A 255 -15.79 -13.61 -31.21
CA ALA A 255 -14.69 -12.72 -30.86
C ALA A 255 -13.47 -12.99 -31.76
N GLN A 256 -12.97 -11.96 -32.43
CA GLN A 256 -11.82 -12.03 -33.36
C GLN A 256 -10.66 -11.19 -32.87
N GLY A 257 -9.44 -11.69 -33.04
CA GLY A 257 -8.22 -10.98 -32.69
C GLY A 257 -8.00 -10.90 -31.17
N TRP A 258 -7.63 -9.73 -30.66
CA TRP A 258 -7.42 -9.49 -29.25
C TRP A 258 -8.76 -9.51 -28.50
N TRP A 259 -8.78 -10.19 -27.36
CA TRP A 259 -9.95 -10.18 -26.48
C TRP A 259 -9.89 -8.92 -25.57
N LEU A 260 -10.72 -7.93 -25.87
CA LEU A 260 -10.76 -6.63 -25.17
C LEU A 260 -12.21 -6.30 -24.82
N PRO A 261 -12.75 -6.83 -23.70
CA PRO A 261 -14.13 -6.57 -23.26
C PRO A 261 -14.21 -5.21 -22.56
N VAL A 262 -14.70 -4.18 -23.25
CA VAL A 262 -14.73 -2.81 -22.76
C VAL A 262 -16.07 -2.13 -22.95
N GLN A 263 -16.35 -1.12 -22.16
CA GLN A 263 -17.51 -0.24 -22.31
C GLN A 263 -17.36 0.66 -23.54
N GLU A 264 -16.18 1.24 -23.68
CA GLU A 264 -15.85 2.16 -24.77
C GLU A 264 -14.38 2.03 -25.14
N MET A 265 -14.09 2.14 -26.43
CA MET A 265 -12.74 2.18 -26.95
C MET A 265 -12.57 3.35 -27.93
N VAL A 266 -11.52 4.12 -27.76
CA VAL A 266 -11.17 5.27 -28.61
C VAL A 266 -9.74 5.12 -29.07
N LEU A 267 -9.53 5.14 -30.41
CA LEU A 267 -8.24 5.14 -31.05
C LEU A 267 -8.04 6.47 -31.75
N GLN A 268 -7.00 7.19 -31.40
CA GLN A 268 -6.69 8.53 -31.91
C GLN A 268 -5.25 8.63 -32.40
N GLU A 269 -5.00 9.55 -33.34
CA GLU A 269 -3.67 9.91 -33.79
C GLU A 269 -3.46 11.41 -33.65
N GLN A 270 -2.22 11.80 -33.38
CA GLN A 270 -1.75 13.17 -33.40
C GLN A 270 -0.46 13.24 -34.21
N TRP A 271 -0.33 14.30 -35.02
CA TRP A 271 0.81 14.54 -35.88
C TRP A 271 1.57 15.79 -35.44
N ASP A 272 2.90 15.75 -35.61
CA ASP A 272 3.75 16.93 -35.45
C ASP A 272 4.79 16.93 -36.60
N PRO A 273 4.75 17.97 -37.48
CA PRO A 273 3.81 19.09 -37.53
C PRO A 273 2.37 18.69 -37.89
N ASN A 274 1.40 19.52 -37.56
CA ASN A 274 0.00 19.31 -37.91
C ASN A 274 -0.54 20.52 -38.72
N PRO A 275 -0.92 20.35 -40.01
CA PRO A 275 -0.93 19.10 -40.77
C PRO A 275 0.48 18.57 -41.07
N PRO A 276 0.65 17.23 -41.21
CA PRO A 276 1.96 16.66 -41.49
C PRO A 276 2.46 16.99 -42.89
N VAL A 277 3.70 17.45 -42.99
CA VAL A 277 4.39 17.73 -44.26
C VAL A 277 5.57 16.78 -44.37
N PHE A 278 5.56 15.92 -45.37
CA PHE A 278 6.60 14.92 -45.60
C PHE A 278 7.60 15.38 -46.65
N ARG A 279 8.88 15.46 -46.31
CA ARG A 279 10.01 15.69 -47.20
C ARG A 279 11.06 14.61 -47.01
N VAL A 280 11.76 14.26 -48.08
CA VAL A 280 12.85 13.29 -47.99
C VAL A 280 13.90 13.78 -46.98
N GLY A 281 14.21 12.96 -45.98
CA GLY A 281 15.18 13.24 -44.93
C GLY A 281 14.63 13.94 -43.70
N ASP A 282 13.45 14.57 -43.78
CA ASP A 282 12.82 15.22 -42.61
C ASP A 282 12.06 14.20 -41.78
N SER A 283 12.04 14.39 -40.45
CA SER A 283 11.27 13.55 -39.54
C SER A 283 9.90 14.15 -39.27
N VAL A 284 8.85 13.32 -39.34
CA VAL A 284 7.48 13.66 -38.94
C VAL A 284 7.07 12.75 -37.81
N SER A 285 6.62 13.32 -36.69
CA SER A 285 6.16 12.54 -35.56
C SER A 285 4.67 12.19 -35.68
N ARG A 286 4.35 10.93 -35.43
CA ARG A 286 2.98 10.41 -35.30
C ARG A 286 2.80 9.76 -33.94
N GLN A 287 1.97 10.33 -33.10
CA GLN A 287 1.57 9.70 -31.84
C GLN A 287 0.24 8.98 -32.04
N VAL A 288 0.19 7.70 -31.67
CA VAL A 288 -1.04 6.89 -31.66
C VAL A 288 -1.40 6.63 -30.22
N ARG A 289 -2.67 6.87 -29.88
CA ARG A 289 -3.22 6.71 -28.53
C ARG A 289 -4.45 5.83 -28.55
N LEU A 290 -4.42 4.77 -27.76
CA LEU A 290 -5.55 3.87 -27.50
C LEU A 290 -6.02 4.09 -26.08
N ARG A 291 -7.31 4.37 -25.91
CA ARG A 291 -7.98 4.50 -24.62
C ARG A 291 -9.12 3.50 -24.55
N ALA A 292 -9.21 2.77 -23.44
CA ALA A 292 -10.25 1.77 -23.22
C ALA A 292 -10.83 1.89 -21.81
N THR A 293 -12.16 2.03 -21.70
CA THR A 293 -12.89 2.11 -20.45
C THR A 293 -13.32 0.71 -20.02
N GLY A 294 -12.89 0.27 -18.85
CA GLY A 294 -13.14 -1.06 -18.29
C GLY A 294 -11.96 -2.03 -18.37
N LEU A 295 -10.77 -1.56 -18.80
CA LEU A 295 -9.52 -2.33 -18.80
C LEU A 295 -8.40 -1.55 -18.15
N LEU A 296 -7.40 -2.27 -17.64
CA LEU A 296 -6.11 -1.70 -17.23
C LEU A 296 -5.26 -1.36 -18.47
N GLY A 297 -4.34 -0.42 -18.34
CA GLY A 297 -3.42 -0.07 -19.41
C GLY A 297 -2.56 -1.24 -19.86
N GLU A 298 -2.16 -2.10 -18.91
CA GLU A 298 -1.34 -3.29 -19.13
C GLU A 298 -2.09 -4.39 -19.91
N GLN A 299 -3.42 -4.35 -19.96
CA GLN A 299 -4.25 -5.27 -20.74
C GLN A 299 -4.39 -4.82 -22.21
N LEU A 300 -3.99 -3.59 -22.54
CA LEU A 300 -4.08 -3.08 -23.90
C LEU A 300 -3.00 -3.68 -24.80
N PRO A 301 -3.35 -4.05 -26.05
CA PRO A 301 -2.43 -4.73 -26.95
C PRO A 301 -1.28 -3.82 -27.38
N GLU A 302 -0.19 -4.45 -27.75
CA GLU A 302 0.88 -3.79 -28.50
C GLU A 302 0.52 -3.79 -29.97
N TRP A 303 0.84 -2.69 -30.63
CA TRP A 303 0.70 -2.60 -32.09
C TRP A 303 2.03 -2.24 -32.72
N SER A 304 2.24 -2.75 -33.92
CA SER A 304 3.36 -2.41 -34.76
C SER A 304 2.86 -1.71 -36.02
N MET A 305 3.61 -0.74 -36.49
CA MET A 305 3.29 -0.06 -37.74
C MET A 305 4.03 -0.74 -38.91
N SER A 306 3.28 -1.20 -39.90
CA SER A 306 3.90 -1.72 -41.14
C SER A 306 4.69 -0.62 -41.83
N THR A 307 5.93 -0.95 -42.24
CA THR A 307 6.86 0.01 -42.83
C THR A 307 6.82 -0.07 -44.36
N PRO A 308 6.26 0.95 -45.06
CA PRO A 308 6.37 1.05 -46.54
C PRO A 308 7.83 1.25 -46.98
N ASN A 309 8.20 0.73 -48.16
CA ASN A 309 9.60 0.76 -48.66
C ASN A 309 10.23 2.16 -48.81
N ALA A 310 9.42 3.23 -48.88
CA ALA A 310 9.89 4.61 -48.99
C ALA A 310 9.93 5.36 -47.65
N LEU A 311 9.72 4.66 -46.51
CA LEU A 311 9.61 5.25 -45.18
C LEU A 311 10.45 4.45 -44.19
N LYS A 312 11.24 5.10 -43.37
CA LYS A 312 11.83 4.51 -42.16
C LYS A 312 10.99 4.92 -40.97
N ILE A 313 10.61 3.97 -40.15
CA ILE A 313 9.79 4.20 -38.95
C ILE A 313 10.62 3.81 -37.72
N TYR A 314 10.78 4.75 -36.81
CA TYR A 314 11.41 4.54 -35.51
C TYR A 314 10.32 4.70 -34.45
N SER A 315 10.16 3.68 -33.59
CA SER A 315 9.17 3.69 -32.54
C SER A 315 9.83 3.99 -31.21
N ASP A 316 9.24 4.90 -30.43
CA ASP A 316 9.57 5.08 -29.02
C ASP A 316 8.92 3.98 -28.18
N PRO A 317 9.41 3.73 -26.96
CA PRO A 317 8.73 2.89 -25.99
C PRO A 317 7.29 3.39 -25.76
N ALA A 318 6.34 2.45 -25.68
CA ALA A 318 4.96 2.80 -25.41
C ALA A 318 4.79 3.28 -23.96
N GLU A 319 4.06 4.35 -23.76
CA GLU A 319 3.64 4.83 -22.46
C GLU A 319 2.28 4.19 -22.10
N VAL A 320 2.23 3.48 -20.96
CA VAL A 320 1.04 2.79 -20.48
C VAL A 320 0.58 3.43 -19.18
N LYS A 321 -0.69 3.82 -19.12
CA LYS A 321 -1.30 4.46 -17.96
C LYS A 321 -2.61 3.79 -17.60
N THR A 322 -2.91 3.78 -16.31
CA THR A 322 -4.20 3.35 -15.78
C THR A 322 -4.74 4.44 -14.86
N SER A 323 -5.91 4.96 -15.17
CA SER A 323 -6.68 5.91 -14.37
C SER A 323 -8.04 5.35 -14.00
N ASN A 324 -8.79 6.01 -13.16
CA ASN A 324 -10.19 5.69 -12.88
C ASN A 324 -11.01 6.97 -12.67
N ASP A 325 -12.32 6.85 -12.81
CA ASP A 325 -13.31 7.91 -12.56
C ASP A 325 -14.27 7.56 -11.41
N ASN A 326 -13.80 6.76 -10.44
CA ASN A 326 -14.57 6.20 -9.32
C ASN A 326 -15.60 5.12 -9.71
N GLN A 327 -15.89 4.92 -10.99
CA GLN A 327 -16.80 3.90 -11.49
C GLN A 327 -16.06 2.91 -12.40
N TRP A 328 -15.26 3.41 -13.32
CA TRP A 328 -14.56 2.62 -14.31
C TRP A 328 -13.06 2.85 -14.25
N VAL A 329 -12.32 1.79 -14.45
CA VAL A 329 -10.91 1.89 -14.78
C VAL A 329 -10.78 2.25 -16.26
N THR A 330 -9.88 3.16 -16.58
CA THR A 330 -9.54 3.52 -17.95
C THR A 330 -8.07 3.27 -18.19
N GLY A 331 -7.79 2.32 -19.06
CA GLY A 331 -6.46 2.07 -19.60
C GLY A 331 -6.15 2.97 -20.77
N GLU A 332 -4.95 3.48 -20.81
CA GLU A 332 -4.41 4.26 -21.94
C GLU A 332 -3.04 3.73 -22.32
N ARG A 333 -2.85 3.52 -23.62
CA ARG A 333 -1.56 3.20 -24.22
C ARG A 333 -1.27 4.19 -25.32
N SER A 334 -0.17 4.93 -25.24
CA SER A 334 0.28 5.87 -26.26
C SER A 334 1.67 5.52 -26.73
N GLN A 335 1.91 5.66 -28.04
CA GLN A 335 3.20 5.38 -28.63
C GLN A 335 3.50 6.40 -29.73
N SER A 336 4.70 6.94 -29.72
CA SER A 336 5.19 7.88 -30.73
C SER A 336 6.05 7.14 -31.74
N PHE A 337 5.93 7.57 -33.01
CA PHE A 337 6.66 7.05 -34.15
C PHE A 337 7.26 8.22 -34.92
N ALA A 338 8.57 8.19 -35.14
CA ALA A 338 9.25 9.11 -36.05
C ALA A 338 9.27 8.49 -37.44
N LEU A 339 8.62 9.15 -38.40
CA LEU A 339 8.51 8.73 -39.78
C LEU A 339 9.48 9.56 -40.63
N VAL A 340 10.49 8.90 -41.22
CA VAL A 340 11.52 9.54 -42.05
C VAL A 340 11.40 9.02 -43.47
N PRO A 341 10.88 9.85 -44.42
CA PRO A 341 10.81 9.49 -45.81
C PRO A 341 12.21 9.36 -46.46
N THR A 342 12.39 8.32 -47.28
CA THR A 342 13.65 8.04 -47.97
C THR A 342 13.61 8.33 -49.45
N LYS A 343 12.41 8.36 -50.05
CA LYS A 343 12.20 8.60 -51.49
C LYS A 343 10.99 9.50 -51.70
N PRO A 344 11.02 10.43 -52.66
CA PRO A 344 9.86 11.24 -52.99
C PRO A 344 8.78 10.41 -53.70
N GLY A 345 7.52 10.85 -53.62
CA GLY A 345 6.39 10.20 -54.29
C GLY A 345 5.20 9.99 -53.36
N LYS A 346 4.18 9.31 -53.84
CA LYS A 346 2.96 8.99 -53.06
C LYS A 346 3.08 7.62 -52.46
N ILE A 347 2.85 7.51 -51.17
CA ILE A 347 2.81 6.26 -50.43
C ILE A 347 1.53 6.16 -49.63
N LYS A 348 1.11 4.92 -49.32
CA LYS A 348 -0.02 4.65 -48.45
C LYS A 348 0.48 4.21 -47.07
N LEU A 349 0.06 4.90 -46.05
CA LEU A 349 0.14 4.41 -44.68
C LEU A 349 -1.05 3.49 -44.44
N PRO A 350 -0.83 2.24 -43.98
CA PRO A 350 -1.92 1.30 -43.72
C PRO A 350 -2.82 1.77 -42.57
N ALA A 351 -4.05 1.31 -42.60
CA ALA A 351 -4.98 1.46 -41.48
C ALA A 351 -4.44 0.76 -40.22
N ILE A 352 -4.78 1.28 -39.06
CA ILE A 352 -4.60 0.59 -37.77
C ILE A 352 -5.98 0.17 -37.31
N GLU A 353 -6.19 -1.12 -37.12
CA GLU A 353 -7.46 -1.71 -36.69
C GLU A 353 -7.27 -2.53 -35.44
N ILE A 354 -8.13 -2.28 -34.42
CA ILE A 354 -8.12 -2.99 -33.15
C ILE A 354 -9.53 -3.53 -32.93
N ASN A 355 -9.66 -4.85 -32.98
CA ASN A 355 -10.90 -5.53 -32.66
C ASN A 355 -11.12 -5.52 -31.15
N TRP A 356 -12.37 -5.28 -30.72
CA TRP A 356 -12.77 -5.24 -29.32
C TRP A 356 -14.20 -5.69 -29.13
N TRP A 357 -14.54 -6.09 -27.91
CA TRP A 357 -15.90 -6.51 -27.56
C TRP A 357 -16.62 -5.41 -26.79
N ASN A 358 -17.73 -4.92 -27.33
CA ASN A 358 -18.51 -3.89 -26.67
C ASN A 358 -19.46 -4.52 -25.64
N LEU A 359 -19.25 -4.25 -24.35
CA LEU A 359 -20.02 -4.80 -23.24
C LEU A 359 -21.46 -4.27 -23.17
N GLN A 360 -21.72 -3.07 -23.73
CA GLN A 360 -23.07 -2.48 -23.71
C GLN A 360 -23.98 -3.13 -24.75
N THR A 361 -23.45 -3.40 -25.94
CA THR A 361 -24.21 -4.00 -27.05
C THR A 361 -24.00 -5.50 -27.17
N ASN A 362 -23.03 -6.04 -26.43
CA ASN A 362 -22.60 -7.44 -26.47
C ASN A 362 -22.25 -7.90 -27.90
N GLN A 363 -21.46 -7.10 -28.61
CA GLN A 363 -21.10 -7.33 -30.00
C GLN A 363 -19.65 -6.96 -30.28
N PRO A 364 -18.98 -7.62 -31.26
CA PRO A 364 -17.68 -7.21 -31.72
C PRO A 364 -17.73 -5.85 -32.41
N LYS A 365 -16.73 -5.00 -32.16
CA LYS A 365 -16.51 -3.71 -32.81
C LYS A 365 -15.05 -3.55 -33.20
N VAL A 366 -14.78 -2.60 -34.08
CA VAL A 366 -13.43 -2.26 -34.55
C VAL A 366 -13.17 -0.79 -34.31
N ALA A 367 -12.10 -0.49 -33.57
CA ALA A 367 -11.54 0.85 -33.50
C ALA A 367 -10.53 1.00 -34.64
N ARG A 368 -10.69 2.06 -35.47
CA ARG A 368 -9.94 2.18 -36.71
C ARG A 368 -9.37 3.59 -36.90
N LEU A 369 -8.07 3.65 -37.21
CA LEU A 369 -7.47 4.77 -37.90
C LEU A 369 -7.42 4.43 -39.40
N PRO A 370 -8.03 5.21 -40.28
CA PRO A 370 -8.10 4.89 -41.69
C PRO A 370 -6.71 4.93 -42.37
N GLU A 371 -6.58 4.20 -43.49
CA GLU A 371 -5.40 4.35 -44.34
C GLU A 371 -5.27 5.80 -44.80
N ARG A 372 -4.04 6.29 -44.90
CA ARG A 372 -3.76 7.64 -45.35
C ARG A 372 -2.74 7.60 -46.50
N THR A 373 -3.07 8.25 -47.63
CA THR A 373 -2.10 8.51 -48.68
C THR A 373 -1.33 9.77 -48.34
N ILE A 374 -0.02 9.66 -48.23
CA ILE A 374 0.90 10.80 -48.00
C ILE A 374 1.71 11.07 -49.25
N GLU A 375 1.92 12.35 -49.55
CA GLU A 375 2.78 12.82 -50.62
C GLU A 375 4.12 13.29 -50.04
N ILE A 376 5.20 12.65 -50.48
CA ILE A 376 6.55 12.95 -50.01
C ILE A 376 7.19 13.88 -51.02
N LEU A 377 7.51 15.08 -50.59
CA LEU A 377 8.23 16.08 -51.37
C LEU A 377 9.72 15.74 -51.47
N PRO A 378 10.43 16.17 -52.56
CA PRO A 378 11.88 16.08 -52.59
C PRO A 378 12.55 16.77 -51.41
N ALA A 379 13.79 16.40 -51.11
CA ALA A 379 14.58 17.08 -50.10
C ALA A 379 14.65 18.58 -50.39
N ALA A 380 14.58 19.43 -49.35
CA ALA A 380 14.84 20.84 -49.53
C ALA A 380 16.26 21.01 -50.08
N LEU A 381 16.40 21.66 -51.25
CA LEU A 381 17.73 22.04 -51.74
C LEU A 381 18.35 22.90 -50.64
N ALA A 382 19.46 22.44 -50.05
CA ALA A 382 20.28 23.31 -49.23
C ALA A 382 20.60 24.56 -50.07
N PRO A 383 20.47 25.78 -49.56
CA PRO A 383 20.90 26.96 -50.27
C PRO A 383 22.36 26.73 -50.64
N THR A 384 22.60 26.59 -51.96
CA THR A 384 23.96 26.51 -52.51
C THR A 384 24.65 27.78 -52.05
N GLN A 385 25.52 27.68 -51.07
CA GLN A 385 26.48 28.72 -50.78
C GLN A 385 27.32 28.82 -52.08
N LEU A 386 26.98 29.79 -52.92
CA LEU A 386 27.86 30.24 -53.94
C LEU A 386 29.16 30.67 -53.27
N GLN A 387 30.17 29.82 -53.33
CA GLN A 387 31.51 30.21 -53.00
C GLN A 387 31.89 31.32 -53.91
N PRO A 388 32.25 32.54 -53.46
CA PRO A 388 32.90 33.51 -54.30
C PRO A 388 34.31 33.00 -54.57
N LEU A 389 34.60 32.84 -55.88
CA LEU A 389 35.93 32.57 -56.37
C LEU A 389 36.82 33.81 -56.13
N ASP A 390 37.83 33.57 -55.34
CA ASP A 390 39.23 34.01 -55.45
C ASP A 390 39.63 35.45 -55.86
N LYS A 391 40.55 35.96 -55.05
CA LYS A 391 41.64 36.97 -55.24
C LYS A 391 41.25 38.44 -55.14
N THR A 392 41.80 39.16 -54.21
CA THR A 392 43.22 39.56 -54.12
C THR A 392 43.51 40.30 -52.84
N VAL A 393 44.68 40.08 -52.33
CA VAL A 393 45.33 40.81 -51.24
C VAL A 393 45.43 42.32 -51.63
N THR A 394 44.95 43.23 -50.78
CA THR A 394 45.62 44.49 -50.52
C THR A 394 45.31 44.98 -49.10
N THR A 395 46.35 45.10 -48.32
CA THR A 395 46.46 45.79 -47.02
C THR A 395 45.99 47.23 -47.14
N SER A 396 45.12 47.71 -46.31
CA SER A 396 45.28 49.03 -45.67
C SER A 396 44.10 49.43 -44.79
N THR A 397 44.43 49.80 -43.57
CA THR A 397 43.88 50.90 -42.78
C THR A 397 42.53 50.70 -42.09
N ALA A 398 42.68 50.71 -40.80
CA ALA A 398 41.61 50.94 -39.84
C ALA A 398 40.77 52.16 -40.17
N GLU A 399 39.46 52.04 -40.08
CA GLU A 399 38.64 53.11 -39.52
C GLU A 399 37.20 52.60 -39.27
N ARG A 400 36.88 52.61 -38.00
CA ARG A 400 35.63 53.06 -37.35
C ARG A 400 34.34 52.98 -38.11
N LEU A 401 33.38 52.49 -37.29
CA LEU A 401 31.96 52.90 -37.23
C LEU A 401 31.03 51.79 -37.71
N ALA A 402 30.06 51.43 -37.09
CA ALA A 402 29.17 51.97 -36.08
C ALA A 402 28.38 50.80 -35.53
N THR A 403 28.41 50.63 -34.28
CA THR A 403 27.41 49.85 -33.56
C THR A 403 26.07 50.55 -33.68
N GLU A 404 25.16 50.05 -34.52
CA GLU A 404 23.77 50.37 -34.35
C GLU A 404 23.33 49.65 -33.06
N GLU A 405 23.25 50.41 -32.00
CA GLU A 405 22.52 50.06 -30.80
C GLU A 405 21.07 49.82 -31.14
N MET A 406 20.71 48.55 -31.23
CA MET A 406 19.31 48.16 -31.07
C MET A 406 18.95 48.45 -29.59
N ASN A 407 18.44 49.65 -29.36
CA ASN A 407 17.89 50.13 -28.12
C ASN A 407 16.62 49.33 -27.83
N SER A 408 16.78 48.14 -27.27
CA SER A 408 15.67 47.41 -26.72
C SER A 408 15.47 47.88 -25.28
N ASP A 409 14.27 48.30 -24.93
CA ASP A 409 13.80 48.79 -23.65
C ASP A 409 14.07 47.84 -22.49
N SER A 410 15.36 47.56 -22.24
CA SER A 410 15.80 46.67 -21.16
C SER A 410 15.52 47.26 -19.77
N TRP A 411 15.34 48.58 -19.67
CA TRP A 411 15.07 49.26 -18.41
C TRP A 411 13.63 48.97 -17.86
N LEU A 412 12.67 48.73 -18.77
CA LEU A 412 11.31 48.33 -18.37
C LEU A 412 11.29 46.93 -17.74
N TRP A 413 12.03 45.98 -18.28
CA TRP A 413 12.14 44.63 -17.71
C TRP A 413 12.90 44.62 -16.37
N GLN A 414 13.91 45.47 -16.23
CA GLN A 414 14.64 45.63 -14.97
C GLN A 414 13.76 46.30 -13.89
N SER A 415 12.94 47.28 -14.26
CA SER A 415 12.00 47.91 -13.31
C SER A 415 10.86 46.97 -12.90
N ILE A 416 10.34 46.14 -13.80
CA ILE A 416 9.33 45.12 -13.48
C ILE A 416 9.92 44.04 -12.54
N SER A 417 11.17 43.61 -12.82
CA SER A 417 11.84 42.62 -11.97
C SER A 417 12.13 43.19 -10.57
N ALA A 418 12.53 44.45 -10.47
CA ALA A 418 12.74 45.13 -9.18
C ALA A 418 11.44 45.30 -8.39
N ALA A 419 10.32 45.65 -9.07
CA ALA A 419 9.02 45.76 -8.45
C ALA A 419 8.49 44.41 -7.93
N LEU A 420 8.67 43.33 -8.67
CA LEU A 420 8.33 41.98 -8.24
C LEU A 420 9.15 41.52 -7.03
N LEU A 421 10.46 41.82 -7.02
CA LEU A 421 11.33 41.53 -5.87
C LEU A 421 10.92 42.32 -4.62
N ALA A 422 10.56 43.60 -4.77
CA ALA A 422 10.08 44.43 -3.66
C ALA A 422 8.72 43.91 -3.12
N LEU A 423 7.82 43.46 -3.99
CA LEU A 423 6.53 42.89 -3.61
C LEU A 423 6.73 41.55 -2.87
N TRP A 424 7.68 40.74 -3.33
CA TRP A 424 8.03 39.47 -2.69
C TRP A 424 8.71 39.69 -1.30
N ALA A 425 9.63 40.65 -1.21
CA ALA A 425 10.22 41.06 0.07
C ALA A 425 9.18 41.65 1.02
N GLY A 426 8.20 42.41 0.50
CA GLY A 426 7.07 42.95 1.28
C GLY A 426 6.17 41.84 1.84
N THR A 427 5.84 40.83 1.05
CA THR A 427 5.05 39.68 1.52
C THR A 427 5.77 38.87 2.58
N ILE A 428 7.08 38.66 2.46
CA ILE A 428 7.90 37.99 3.48
C ILE A 428 7.97 38.85 4.75
N GLY A 429 8.16 40.16 4.61
CA GLY A 429 8.17 41.10 5.74
C GLY A 429 6.83 41.12 6.47
N LEU A 430 5.71 41.15 5.74
CA LEU A 430 4.36 41.11 6.31
C LEU A 430 4.09 39.76 7.01
N TRP A 431 4.52 38.66 6.41
CA TRP A 431 4.43 37.32 7.02
C TRP A 431 5.27 37.22 8.30
N PHE A 432 6.48 37.79 8.29
CA PHE A 432 7.34 37.83 9.47
C PHE A 432 6.79 38.75 10.57
N TRP A 433 6.10 39.83 10.19
CA TRP A 433 5.47 40.75 11.15
C TRP A 433 4.18 40.17 11.74
N THR A 434 3.34 39.54 10.94
CA THR A 434 2.14 38.85 11.42
C THR A 434 2.47 37.61 12.24
N SER A 435 3.57 36.92 11.96
CA SER A 435 4.01 35.78 12.78
C SER A 435 4.57 36.21 14.14
N LYS A 436 5.10 37.45 14.28
CA LYS A 436 5.54 37.99 15.57
C LYS A 436 4.41 38.43 16.51
N THR A 437 3.23 38.72 16.00
CA THR A 437 2.09 39.17 16.83
C THR A 437 1.25 38.01 17.42
N GLN A 438 1.57 36.75 17.11
CA GLN A 438 0.92 35.57 17.71
C GLN A 438 1.73 34.86 18.81
N PHE A 439 2.76 35.52 19.36
CA PHE A 439 3.38 35.03 20.59
C PHE A 439 2.62 35.57 21.82
N SER A 440 1.41 35.04 22.03
CA SER A 440 0.71 35.11 23.31
C SER A 440 1.00 33.83 24.08
N LYS A 441 1.74 34.00 25.19
CA LYS A 441 1.94 33.14 26.37
C LYS A 441 2.10 31.65 26.14
N PRO A 442 3.17 31.04 26.65
CA PRO A 442 3.34 29.61 26.63
C PRO A 442 2.35 28.96 27.61
N ASN A 443 1.26 28.41 27.12
CA ASN A 443 0.62 27.32 27.81
C ASN A 443 1.60 26.16 27.80
N ASN A 444 1.88 25.64 28.98
CA ASN A 444 2.65 24.45 29.24
C ASN A 444 2.11 23.27 28.39
N VAL A 445 2.62 23.15 27.16
CA VAL A 445 2.59 21.89 26.44
C VAL A 445 3.73 21.07 27.04
N PRO A 446 3.48 19.89 27.61
CA PRO A 446 4.55 19.03 28.06
C PRO A 446 5.48 18.81 26.85
N LYS A 447 6.78 19.06 27.05
CA LYS A 447 7.84 18.63 26.13
C LYS A 447 7.59 17.15 25.85
N ALA A 448 6.97 16.86 24.73
CA ALA A 448 7.06 15.53 24.13
C ALA A 448 8.56 15.34 23.90
N SER A 449 9.19 14.55 24.74
CA SER A 449 10.49 13.98 24.48
C SER A 449 10.42 13.43 23.05
N GLN A 450 11.34 13.86 22.19
CA GLN A 450 11.57 13.26 20.89
C GLN A 450 12.15 11.85 21.13
N GLU A 451 11.32 10.95 21.67
CA GLU A 451 11.62 9.54 21.75
C GLU A 451 11.45 8.97 20.35
N GLU A 452 12.46 8.25 19.92
CA GLU A 452 12.42 7.48 18.68
C GLU A 452 11.15 6.63 18.68
N SER A 453 10.37 6.74 17.59
CA SER A 453 9.14 5.97 17.41
C SER A 453 9.42 4.48 17.63
N PRO A 454 8.61 3.75 18.41
CA PRO A 454 8.83 2.33 18.66
C PRO A 454 8.89 1.50 17.36
N LYS A 455 8.22 1.95 16.31
CA LYS A 455 8.26 1.33 14.98
C LYS A 455 9.64 1.43 14.32
N VAL A 456 10.31 2.58 14.46
CA VAL A 456 11.67 2.77 13.90
C VAL A 456 12.68 1.90 14.63
N ARG A 457 12.60 1.82 15.95
CA ARG A 457 13.46 0.93 16.76
C ARG A 457 13.24 -0.55 16.42
N GLN A 458 12.00 -0.95 16.18
CA GLN A 458 11.70 -2.33 15.80
C GLN A 458 12.28 -2.66 14.43
N ALA A 459 12.02 -1.83 13.41
CA ALA A 459 12.56 -2.03 12.07
C ALA A 459 14.11 -2.05 12.05
N TYR A 460 14.76 -1.27 12.90
CA TYR A 460 16.22 -1.30 13.05
C TYR A 460 16.71 -2.62 13.64
N ARG A 461 16.03 -3.17 14.66
CA ARG A 461 16.38 -4.48 15.23
C ARG A 461 16.18 -5.60 14.22
N ASP A 462 15.06 -5.57 13.48
CA ASP A 462 14.77 -6.56 12.46
C ASP A 462 15.83 -6.55 11.35
N ALA A 463 16.38 -5.37 11.01
CA ALA A 463 17.50 -5.24 10.07
C ALA A 463 18.80 -5.83 10.62
N LEU A 464 19.12 -5.61 11.90
CA LEU A 464 20.27 -6.23 12.56
C LEU A 464 20.16 -7.75 12.61
N ASP A 465 19.00 -8.28 12.97
CA ASP A 465 18.76 -9.72 13.06
C ASP A 465 18.80 -10.41 11.69
N ALA A 466 18.28 -9.73 10.66
CA ALA A 466 18.40 -10.22 9.28
C ALA A 466 19.86 -10.30 8.82
N LEU A 467 20.67 -9.28 9.09
CA LEU A 467 22.10 -9.27 8.78
C LEU A 467 22.86 -10.40 9.53
N ARG A 468 22.52 -10.66 10.80
CA ARG A 468 23.10 -11.74 11.60
C ARG A 468 22.76 -13.12 11.06
N SER A 469 21.57 -13.29 10.46
CA SER A 469 21.18 -14.58 9.86
C SER A 469 21.98 -14.95 8.61
N GLY A 470 22.73 -14.01 8.01
CA GLY A 470 23.50 -14.22 6.79
C GLY A 470 22.65 -14.36 5.52
N ASP A 471 21.32 -14.21 5.60
CA ASP A 471 20.42 -14.27 4.45
C ASP A 471 20.40 -12.91 3.74
N ALA A 472 20.96 -12.85 2.55
CA ALA A 472 21.12 -11.62 1.76
C ALA A 472 19.76 -11.00 1.35
N LEU A 473 18.78 -11.82 0.91
CA LEU A 473 17.47 -11.34 0.49
C LEU A 473 16.67 -10.78 1.67
N ARG A 474 16.72 -11.48 2.80
CA ARG A 474 16.09 -11.04 4.04
C ARG A 474 16.74 -9.76 4.57
N SER A 475 18.08 -9.68 4.53
CA SER A 475 18.84 -8.49 4.94
C SER A 475 18.50 -7.26 4.10
N ARG A 476 18.43 -7.42 2.78
CA ARG A 476 18.04 -6.35 1.85
C ARG A 476 16.63 -5.85 2.12
N SER A 477 15.67 -6.76 2.31
CA SER A 477 14.28 -6.42 2.60
C SER A 477 14.13 -5.69 3.92
N ALA A 478 14.81 -6.14 4.96
CA ALA A 478 14.77 -5.54 6.29
C ALA A 478 15.41 -4.14 6.32
N LEU A 479 16.51 -3.92 5.60
CA LEU A 479 17.13 -2.59 5.43
C LEU A 479 16.19 -1.61 4.72
N MET A 480 15.42 -2.06 3.73
CA MET A 480 14.42 -1.23 3.06
C MET A 480 13.24 -0.87 3.97
N ILE A 481 12.78 -1.79 4.82
CA ILE A 481 11.73 -1.53 5.80
C ILE A 481 12.22 -0.51 6.84
N TRP A 482 13.46 -0.66 7.32
CA TRP A 482 14.07 0.31 8.22
C TRP A 482 14.18 1.70 7.59
N LEU A 483 14.68 1.83 6.36
CA LEU A 483 14.75 3.10 5.63
C LEU A 483 13.37 3.78 5.56
N ARG A 484 12.35 3.04 5.14
CA ARG A 484 10.97 3.55 5.02
C ARG A 484 10.35 3.95 6.36
N SER A 485 10.81 3.38 7.46
CA SER A 485 10.25 3.68 8.79
C SER A 485 10.55 5.10 9.29
N TRP A 486 11.63 5.74 8.81
CA TRP A 486 12.02 7.09 9.20
C TRP A 486 12.18 8.07 8.02
N HIS A 487 12.14 7.59 6.78
CA HIS A 487 12.23 8.44 5.59
C HIS A 487 10.88 9.11 5.28
N PRO A 488 10.84 10.42 4.92
CA PRO A 488 9.59 11.15 4.71
C PRO A 488 8.84 10.76 3.45
N SER A 489 9.52 10.15 2.45
CA SER A 489 8.90 9.72 1.20
C SER A 489 8.48 8.25 1.27
N PRO A 490 7.21 7.91 1.03
CA PRO A 490 6.76 6.51 0.97
C PRO A 490 7.30 5.74 -0.25
N LYS A 491 7.83 6.44 -1.26
CA LYS A 491 8.39 5.84 -2.50
C LYS A 491 9.92 5.73 -2.46
N THR A 492 10.50 5.48 -1.28
CA THR A 492 11.95 5.26 -1.16
C THR A 492 12.39 3.98 -1.89
N SER A 493 13.46 4.10 -2.65
CA SER A 493 14.08 3.04 -3.44
C SER A 493 15.43 2.60 -2.85
N TRP A 494 16.01 1.52 -3.37
CA TRP A 494 17.35 1.07 -2.99
C TRP A 494 18.43 2.10 -3.33
N THR A 495 18.25 2.83 -4.43
CA THR A 495 19.16 3.91 -4.83
C THR A 495 19.17 5.07 -3.83
N ASP A 496 18.02 5.34 -3.19
CA ASP A 496 17.93 6.38 -2.15
C ASP A 496 18.72 5.96 -0.90
N LEU A 497 18.66 4.69 -0.49
CA LEU A 497 19.51 4.17 0.60
C LEU A 497 20.99 4.33 0.29
N CYS A 498 21.41 3.97 -0.92
CA CYS A 498 22.80 4.11 -1.35
C CYS A 498 23.26 5.57 -1.41
N SER A 499 22.38 6.51 -1.71
CA SER A 499 22.69 7.95 -1.77
C SER A 499 22.70 8.63 -0.40
N GLU A 500 21.85 8.18 0.52
CA GLU A 500 21.75 8.70 1.89
C GLU A 500 23.00 8.32 2.73
N PHE A 501 23.62 7.17 2.41
CA PHE A 501 24.81 6.65 3.12
C PHE A 501 25.98 6.39 2.16
N PRO A 502 26.72 7.42 1.77
CA PRO A 502 27.86 7.28 0.85
C PRO A 502 28.94 6.33 1.38
N ASP A 503 29.16 6.30 2.69
CA ASP A 503 30.17 5.46 3.35
C ASP A 503 29.86 3.97 3.24
N ALA A 504 28.58 3.59 3.15
CA ALA A 504 28.15 2.21 2.97
C ALA A 504 27.83 1.84 1.51
N GLN A 505 27.91 2.78 0.57
CA GLN A 505 27.47 2.61 -0.81
C GLN A 505 28.09 1.40 -1.50
N ALA A 506 29.37 1.15 -1.28
CA ALA A 506 30.08 0.01 -1.89
C ALA A 506 29.50 -1.32 -1.40
N ILE A 507 29.32 -1.47 -0.07
CA ILE A 507 28.83 -2.69 0.57
C ILE A 507 27.34 -2.93 0.25
N LEU A 508 26.53 -1.86 0.17
CA LEU A 508 25.13 -1.94 -0.25
C LEU A 508 24.98 -2.36 -1.70
N LYS A 509 25.86 -1.88 -2.59
CA LYS A 509 25.89 -2.31 -4.00
C LYS A 509 26.34 -3.78 -4.14
N ASP A 510 27.24 -4.24 -3.30
CA ASP A 510 27.66 -5.65 -3.31
C ASP A 510 26.53 -6.57 -2.83
N LEU A 511 25.75 -6.18 -1.81
CA LEU A 511 24.54 -6.89 -1.41
C LEU A 511 23.50 -6.96 -2.55
N ASP A 512 23.26 -5.87 -3.24
CA ASP A 512 22.32 -5.81 -4.36
C ASP A 512 22.79 -6.69 -5.53
N ARG A 513 24.08 -6.65 -5.84
CA ARG A 513 24.71 -7.52 -6.85
C ARG A 513 24.60 -9.01 -6.48
N TYR A 514 24.77 -9.35 -5.20
CA TYR A 514 24.59 -10.71 -4.74
C TYR A 514 23.12 -11.18 -4.84
N CYS A 515 22.17 -10.34 -4.48
CA CYS A 515 20.74 -10.69 -4.54
C CYS A 515 20.23 -10.91 -5.98
N TYR A 516 20.75 -10.15 -6.97
CA TYR A 516 20.22 -10.13 -8.34
C TYR A 516 21.26 -10.43 -9.43
N GLY A 517 22.53 -10.54 -9.07
CA GLY A 517 23.61 -10.90 -10.00
C GLY A 517 23.72 -12.41 -10.21
N LYS A 518 24.47 -12.81 -11.26
CA LYS A 518 24.78 -14.22 -11.54
C LYS A 518 26.00 -14.74 -10.76
N ASP A 519 26.53 -13.97 -9.82
CA ASP A 519 27.73 -14.32 -9.06
C ASP A 519 27.41 -15.22 -7.88
N SER A 520 28.01 -16.40 -7.85
CA SER A 520 27.90 -17.43 -6.78
C SER A 520 28.90 -17.24 -5.62
N ARG A 521 29.42 -16.02 -5.42
CA ARG A 521 30.35 -15.75 -4.31
C ARG A 521 29.62 -15.79 -2.98
N HIS A 522 30.30 -16.27 -1.95
CA HIS A 522 29.76 -16.21 -0.59
C HIS A 522 29.62 -14.75 -0.14
N TRP A 523 28.41 -14.34 0.26
CA TRP A 523 28.16 -13.00 0.79
C TRP A 523 28.56 -12.92 2.27
N ASP A 524 29.33 -11.88 2.63
CA ASP A 524 29.74 -11.63 4.00
C ASP A 524 28.94 -10.43 4.58
N PRO A 525 28.08 -10.66 5.58
CA PRO A 525 27.29 -9.61 6.21
C PRO A 525 28.07 -8.70 7.16
N SER A 526 29.31 -9.06 7.54
CA SER A 526 30.09 -8.41 8.62
C SER A 526 30.29 -6.91 8.37
N GLY A 527 30.55 -6.53 7.12
CA GLY A 527 30.74 -5.12 6.76
C GLY A 527 29.50 -4.27 6.97
N LEU A 528 28.32 -4.76 6.57
CA LEU A 528 27.04 -4.07 6.76
C LEU A 528 26.59 -4.08 8.22
N LEU A 529 26.87 -5.16 8.94
CA LEU A 529 26.55 -5.27 10.35
C LEU A 529 27.34 -4.25 11.19
N ASN A 530 28.63 -4.12 10.95
CA ASN A 530 29.46 -3.12 11.61
C ASN A 530 29.00 -1.70 11.29
N TRP A 531 28.75 -1.41 10.02
CA TRP A 531 28.24 -0.12 9.59
C TRP A 531 26.87 0.22 10.24
N LEU A 532 25.92 -0.72 10.28
CA LEU A 532 24.60 -0.48 10.87
C LEU A 532 24.70 -0.25 12.39
N CYS A 533 25.62 -0.93 13.08
CA CYS A 533 25.85 -0.73 14.51
C CYS A 533 26.40 0.67 14.86
N GLU A 534 27.06 1.35 13.94
CA GLU A 534 27.58 2.72 14.13
C GLU A 534 26.52 3.80 13.98
N ILE A 535 25.37 3.49 13.36
CA ILE A 535 24.32 4.45 13.06
C ILE A 535 23.18 4.36 14.09
N PRO A 536 22.59 5.49 14.53
CA PRO A 536 21.41 5.48 15.38
C PRO A 536 20.19 4.91 14.63
N ALA A 537 19.24 4.30 15.32
CA ALA A 537 18.04 3.72 14.73
C ALA A 537 17.25 4.72 13.85
N ASN A 538 17.30 6.02 14.18
CA ASN A 538 16.82 7.10 13.34
C ASN A 538 17.93 8.13 13.06
N PRO A 539 18.62 8.06 11.91
CA PRO A 539 19.74 8.95 11.59
C PRO A 539 19.36 10.44 11.48
N ARG A 540 18.10 10.77 11.27
CA ARG A 540 17.63 12.16 11.16
C ARG A 540 17.42 12.87 12.48
N ILE A 541 17.35 12.16 13.58
CA ILE A 541 17.29 12.76 14.91
C ILE A 541 18.72 13.14 15.30
N LYS A 542 19.11 14.41 15.07
CA LYS A 542 20.35 14.95 15.59
C LYS A 542 20.28 14.94 17.13
N LYS A 543 20.84 13.93 17.76
CA LYS A 543 21.01 13.86 19.21
C LYS A 543 22.02 14.94 19.63
N ARG A 544 21.55 15.99 20.32
CA ARG A 544 22.39 16.71 21.26
C ARG A 544 22.63 15.76 22.44
N LEU A 545 23.79 15.12 22.39
CA LEU A 545 24.61 14.54 23.45
C LEU A 545 24.01 14.30 24.84
N SER A 546 23.92 13.08 25.24
CA SER A 546 24.56 12.41 26.39
C SER A 546 23.88 11.10 26.71
N THR A 547 24.20 10.09 25.94
CA THR A 547 24.02 8.70 26.39
C THR A 547 25.41 8.09 26.43
N PRO A 548 25.79 7.43 27.55
CA PRO A 548 27.12 6.85 27.68
C PRO A 548 27.29 5.75 26.61
N GLU A 549 28.51 5.70 26.09
CA GLU A 549 29.00 4.76 25.08
C GLU A 549 28.73 3.27 25.42
N SER A 550 28.47 2.99 26.69
CA SER A 550 28.18 1.66 27.22
C SER A 550 26.85 1.05 26.76
N GLU A 551 25.81 1.85 26.50
CA GLU A 551 24.53 1.30 26.02
C GLU A 551 24.53 0.95 24.53
N ARG A 552 25.33 1.66 23.70
CA ARG A 552 25.47 1.36 22.27
C ARG A 552 26.21 0.06 22.00
N LEU A 553 27.21 -0.24 22.80
CA LEU A 553 28.05 -1.41 22.66
C LEU A 553 27.41 -2.69 23.22
N TRP A 554 26.42 -2.56 24.12
CA TRP A 554 25.79 -3.73 24.73
C TRP A 554 24.95 -4.54 23.71
N TRP A 555 24.28 -3.88 22.80
CA TRP A 555 23.45 -4.51 21.76
C TRP A 555 24.26 -5.17 20.63
N CYS A 556 25.47 -4.69 20.38
CA CYS A 556 26.37 -5.28 19.38
C CYS A 556 27.32 -6.34 19.95
N LYS A 557 27.56 -6.35 21.28
CA LYS A 557 28.49 -7.27 21.95
C LYS A 557 27.84 -8.49 22.59
N SER A 558 26.52 -8.56 22.68
CA SER A 558 25.81 -9.73 23.20
C SER A 558 25.45 -10.74 22.08
N ALA A 559 26.36 -10.94 21.15
CA ALA A 559 26.36 -12.02 20.17
C ALA A 559 27.50 -12.96 20.47
#